data_49a3697bbee22155820cb0f8a3c41619
#
_entry.id   49a3697bbee22155820cb0f8a3c41619
#
_cell.length_a   1.000
_cell.length_b   1.000
_cell.length_c   1.000
_cell.angle_alpha   90.00
_cell.angle_beta   90.00
_cell.angle_gamma   90.00
#
_symmetry.space_group_name_H-M   'P 1'
#
loop_
_entity.id
_entity.type
_entity.pdbx_description
1 polymer ?
#
loop_
_entity_poly.entity_id
_entity_poly.type
_entity_poly.pdbx_seq_one_letter_code
_entity_poly.pdbx_strand_id
1 'polypeptide(L)'
;DQEAMEWFKWNNAMVDLNFFLLAPDRYKDLSVTAEEVQQYFEEHKDAYKTEPALKVRYVKFEPKNYVAQVEVSDDEIGAYYDEHPNEFQNPKTVEARHILIKVDQNATPEEVAKAKERIETILQKAKDGQDFAELAKQFSEGPSKDKGGYLGTFRREAMVKPFSDKAFSMQAGEISDPVKTQFGWHIIKVEKVNEATTTSLADAKQDIRPKLADERAKYIAYDAAESIYDSLFQGDQLEAVAAEQKLTLQTTDFFSRQNPPEGVAKKTEFARVAFELPEGESSEIQDFGDGYYILEVIEKRPSQIPEFNTVEQKVRADLIKEKQGEKAKSDAEAVLSALKDGASREEIGRQFDLKSQSTGFFKRNDAMPEIGYERDISRAAFELSDQNKLPNEVFKGRKGYYVIEFAQEKEPAMEEFDKEKADIHERLLQQKRFNTFEAWLEQIKKRSEIVVEKDFLKS
;
A
#
# COMPACT_ATOMS: atom_id res chain seq x y z
N ASP A 1 -5.77 -10.57 39.88
CA ASP A 1 -7.15 -10.95 39.52
C ASP A 1 -8.10 -9.75 39.49
N GLN A 2 -8.12 -8.89 40.51
CA GLN A 2 -9.01 -7.73 40.54
C GLN A 2 -8.74 -6.76 39.38
N GLU A 3 -7.49 -6.41 39.13
CA GLU A 3 -7.09 -5.51 38.05
C GLU A 3 -7.45 -6.08 36.66
N ALA A 4 -7.28 -7.38 36.47
CA ALA A 4 -7.68 -8.03 35.24
C ALA A 4 -9.20 -7.99 35.02
N MET A 5 -9.98 -8.16 36.09
CA MET A 5 -11.44 -8.05 36.08
C MET A 5 -11.88 -6.62 35.75
N GLU A 6 -11.28 -5.62 36.40
CA GLU A 6 -11.56 -4.20 36.13
C GLU A 6 -11.22 -3.82 34.68
N TRP A 7 -10.07 -4.29 34.18
CA TRP A 7 -9.68 -4.10 32.79
C TRP A 7 -10.67 -4.77 31.82
N PHE A 8 -11.08 -6.01 32.11
CA PHE A 8 -12.06 -6.72 31.30
C PHE A 8 -13.40 -5.99 31.24
N LYS A 9 -13.94 -5.57 32.39
CA LYS A 9 -15.16 -4.78 32.47
C LYS A 9 -15.04 -3.49 31.67
N TRP A 10 -13.96 -2.73 31.90
CA TRP A 10 -13.70 -1.47 31.21
C TRP A 10 -13.60 -1.64 29.69
N ASN A 11 -12.93 -2.69 29.22
CA ASN A 11 -12.68 -2.91 27.79
C ASN A 11 -13.90 -3.51 27.07
N ASN A 12 -14.75 -4.24 27.76
CA ASN A 12 -15.88 -4.98 27.19
C ASN A 12 -17.24 -4.39 27.52
N ALA A 13 -17.31 -3.36 28.36
CA ALA A 13 -18.55 -2.60 28.56
C ALA A 13 -19.07 -2.07 27.22
N MET A 14 -20.37 -2.07 27.04
CA MET A 14 -21.00 -1.57 25.82
C MET A 14 -21.99 -0.48 26.16
N VAL A 15 -22.05 0.55 25.36
CA VAL A 15 -22.96 1.68 25.50
C VAL A 15 -23.76 1.83 24.21
N ASP A 16 -25.03 2.19 24.37
CA ASP A 16 -25.92 2.63 23.30
C ASP A 16 -26.26 4.11 23.51
N LEU A 17 -26.17 4.88 22.44
CA LEU A 17 -26.52 6.31 22.43
C LEU A 17 -27.69 6.57 21.50
N ASN A 18 -28.52 7.52 21.87
CA ASN A 18 -29.30 8.27 20.90
C ASN A 18 -28.51 9.46 20.44
N PHE A 19 -28.64 9.86 19.16
CA PHE A 19 -27.96 11.02 18.68
C PHE A 19 -28.74 11.77 17.60
N PHE A 20 -28.41 13.06 17.44
CA PHE A 20 -28.78 13.88 16.32
C PHE A 20 -27.51 14.27 15.55
N LEU A 21 -27.59 14.22 14.23
CA LEU A 21 -26.55 14.69 13.32
C LEU A 21 -27.02 15.97 12.64
N LEU A 22 -26.24 17.02 12.80
CA LEU A 22 -26.39 18.28 12.09
C LEU A 22 -25.27 18.38 11.06
N ALA A 23 -25.57 17.90 9.86
CA ALA A 23 -24.63 17.95 8.73
C ALA A 23 -24.66 19.36 8.10
N PRO A 24 -23.49 19.94 7.76
CA PRO A 24 -23.42 21.27 7.13
C PRO A 24 -24.20 21.37 5.81
N ASP A 25 -24.25 20.30 5.04
CA ASP A 25 -24.91 20.24 3.73
C ASP A 25 -26.45 20.36 3.79
N ARG A 26 -27.06 20.28 4.96
CA ARG A 26 -28.50 20.56 5.13
C ARG A 26 -28.85 22.03 4.92
N TYR A 27 -27.88 22.94 5.09
CA TYR A 27 -28.08 24.38 5.02
C TYR A 27 -27.80 24.92 3.60
N LYS A 28 -28.51 24.36 2.59
CA LYS A 28 -28.29 24.67 1.16
C LYS A 28 -28.72 26.08 0.78
N ASP A 29 -29.64 26.67 1.52
CA ASP A 29 -30.23 28.01 1.21
C ASP A 29 -29.39 29.15 1.78
N LEU A 30 -28.26 28.86 2.44
CA LEU A 30 -27.33 29.90 2.87
C LEU A 30 -26.74 30.64 1.67
N SER A 31 -26.93 31.92 1.63
CA SER A 31 -26.35 32.81 0.63
C SER A 31 -25.36 33.76 1.29
N VAL A 32 -24.40 34.23 0.52
CA VAL A 32 -23.40 35.23 0.93
C VAL A 32 -23.40 36.39 -0.05
N THR A 33 -23.23 37.61 0.47
CA THR A 33 -23.13 38.79 -0.35
C THR A 33 -21.77 38.93 -1.03
N ALA A 34 -21.64 39.81 -2.00
CA ALA A 34 -20.34 40.04 -2.65
C ALA A 34 -19.34 40.68 -1.67
N GLU A 35 -19.83 41.56 -0.79
CA GLU A 35 -19.02 42.22 0.25
C GLU A 35 -18.45 41.18 1.26
N GLU A 36 -19.28 40.24 1.71
CA GLU A 36 -18.83 39.17 2.60
C GLU A 36 -17.77 38.29 1.93
N VAL A 37 -17.93 37.96 0.65
CA VAL A 37 -16.96 37.14 -0.11
C VAL A 37 -15.64 37.89 -0.25
N GLN A 38 -15.69 39.19 -0.54
CA GLN A 38 -14.48 39.99 -0.66
C GLN A 38 -13.77 40.14 0.69
N GLN A 39 -14.51 40.38 1.77
CA GLN A 39 -13.94 40.46 3.12
C GLN A 39 -13.27 39.12 3.50
N TYR A 40 -13.95 38.01 3.26
CA TYR A 40 -13.41 36.69 3.52
C TYR A 40 -12.11 36.45 2.76
N PHE A 41 -12.04 36.86 1.49
CA PHE A 41 -10.80 36.77 0.72
C PHE A 41 -9.68 37.59 1.36
N GLU A 42 -9.97 38.82 1.77
CA GLU A 42 -8.98 39.71 2.39
C GLU A 42 -8.40 39.12 3.67
N GLU A 43 -9.24 38.47 4.49
CA GLU A 43 -8.85 37.81 5.75
C GLU A 43 -8.09 36.52 5.54
N HIS A 44 -8.30 35.84 4.39
CA HIS A 44 -7.75 34.50 4.10
C HIS A 44 -6.84 34.46 2.87
N LYS A 45 -6.27 35.60 2.44
CA LYS A 45 -5.44 35.73 1.22
C LYS A 45 -4.38 34.66 1.07
N ASP A 46 -3.74 34.27 2.20
CA ASP A 46 -2.66 33.30 2.19
C ASP A 46 -3.13 31.87 1.80
N ALA A 47 -4.40 31.54 2.06
CA ALA A 47 -5.00 30.26 1.67
C ALA A 47 -5.27 30.16 0.16
N TYR A 48 -5.29 31.32 -0.54
CA TYR A 48 -5.55 31.39 -1.98
C TYR A 48 -4.29 31.63 -2.82
N LYS A 49 -3.11 31.72 -2.19
CA LYS A 49 -1.85 31.86 -2.93
C LYS A 49 -1.71 30.78 -4.00
N THR A 50 -1.28 31.21 -5.18
CA THR A 50 -0.91 30.27 -6.24
C THR A 50 0.32 29.46 -5.83
N GLU A 51 0.44 28.25 -6.34
CA GLU A 51 1.70 27.52 -6.21
C GLU A 51 2.80 28.22 -7.04
N PRO A 52 4.07 28.15 -6.60
CA PRO A 52 5.16 28.52 -7.49
C PRO A 52 5.10 27.64 -8.76
N ALA A 53 5.28 28.29 -9.89
CA ALA A 53 5.29 27.61 -11.19
C ALA A 53 6.53 27.98 -11.98
N LEU A 54 6.91 27.13 -12.90
CA LEU A 54 8.01 27.41 -13.82
C LEU A 54 7.71 26.82 -15.18
N LYS A 55 8.46 27.33 -16.18
CA LYS A 55 8.42 26.91 -17.56
C LYS A 55 9.82 26.45 -17.96
N VAL A 56 9.90 25.30 -18.59
CA VAL A 56 11.15 24.63 -18.97
C VAL A 56 11.19 24.43 -20.47
N ARG A 57 12.35 24.66 -21.07
CA ARG A 57 12.70 24.07 -22.36
C ARG A 57 13.69 22.95 -22.17
N TYR A 58 13.65 21.95 -23.04
CA TYR A 58 14.50 20.78 -22.91
C TYR A 58 14.77 20.09 -24.25
N VAL A 59 15.88 19.38 -24.29
CA VAL A 59 16.21 18.45 -25.37
C VAL A 59 16.12 17.04 -24.81
N LYS A 60 15.60 16.12 -25.62
CA LYS A 60 15.45 14.71 -25.26
C LYS A 60 16.18 13.82 -26.25
N PHE A 61 17.03 12.96 -25.75
CA PHE A 61 17.80 11.97 -26.49
C PHE A 61 17.18 10.58 -26.25
N GLU A 62 16.29 10.18 -27.14
CA GLU A 62 15.61 8.88 -27.03
C GLU A 62 16.47 7.79 -27.68
N PRO A 63 16.87 6.72 -26.95
CA PRO A 63 17.70 5.63 -27.51
C PRO A 63 17.14 5.05 -28.80
N LYS A 64 15.80 4.92 -28.91
CA LYS A 64 15.15 4.40 -30.13
C LYS A 64 15.51 5.15 -31.42
N ASN A 65 15.87 6.44 -31.32
CA ASN A 65 16.24 7.25 -32.47
C ASN A 65 17.66 6.94 -32.98
N TYR A 66 18.45 6.21 -32.19
CA TYR A 66 19.84 5.86 -32.48
C TYR A 66 20.01 4.38 -32.88
N VAL A 67 18.97 3.54 -32.73
CA VAL A 67 19.02 2.10 -33.07
C VAL A 67 19.47 1.88 -34.53
N ALA A 68 19.03 2.72 -35.46
CA ALA A 68 19.39 2.62 -36.87
C ALA A 68 20.87 2.89 -37.16
N GLN A 69 21.59 3.49 -36.21
CA GLN A 69 23.05 3.76 -36.32
C GLN A 69 23.90 2.61 -35.77
N VAL A 70 23.24 1.61 -35.14
CA VAL A 70 23.91 0.50 -34.49
C VAL A 70 24.02 -0.67 -35.45
N GLU A 71 25.26 -1.12 -35.69
CA GLU A 71 25.53 -2.40 -36.34
C GLU A 71 25.84 -3.46 -35.28
N VAL A 72 25.18 -4.60 -35.36
CA VAL A 72 25.42 -5.77 -34.50
C VAL A 72 25.83 -6.93 -35.39
N SER A 73 27.10 -7.36 -35.27
CA SER A 73 27.65 -8.47 -36.03
C SER A 73 27.17 -9.83 -35.53
N ASP A 74 27.31 -10.85 -36.39
CA ASP A 74 26.98 -12.22 -35.99
C ASP A 74 27.93 -12.79 -34.93
N ASP A 75 29.17 -12.31 -34.90
CA ASP A 75 30.18 -12.73 -33.90
C ASP A 75 29.78 -12.22 -32.50
N GLU A 76 29.27 -11.01 -32.40
CA GLU A 76 28.80 -10.44 -31.15
C GLU A 76 27.53 -11.15 -30.63
N ILE A 77 26.64 -11.53 -31.55
CA ILE A 77 25.46 -12.31 -31.20
C ILE A 77 25.91 -13.69 -30.68
N GLY A 78 26.91 -14.31 -31.33
CA GLY A 78 27.47 -15.58 -30.87
C GLY A 78 28.12 -15.47 -29.50
N ALA A 79 28.93 -14.42 -29.27
CA ALA A 79 29.53 -14.16 -27.97
C ALA A 79 28.47 -13.97 -26.87
N TYR A 80 27.45 -13.17 -27.14
CA TYR A 80 26.31 -12.98 -26.18
C TYR A 80 25.61 -14.30 -25.83
N TYR A 81 25.34 -15.12 -26.86
CA TYR A 81 24.68 -16.41 -26.66
C TYR A 81 25.53 -17.35 -25.78
N ASP A 82 26.86 -17.38 -26.01
CA ASP A 82 27.78 -18.23 -25.26
C ASP A 82 27.98 -17.74 -23.81
N GLU A 83 27.95 -16.44 -23.58
CA GLU A 83 28.10 -15.81 -22.27
C GLU A 83 26.82 -15.87 -21.41
N HIS A 84 25.64 -16.05 -22.05
CA HIS A 84 24.34 -16.04 -21.37
C HIS A 84 23.56 -17.34 -21.55
N PRO A 85 24.14 -18.53 -21.29
CA PRO A 85 23.49 -19.82 -21.56
C PRO A 85 22.15 -20.01 -20.81
N ASN A 86 22.01 -19.39 -19.66
CA ASN A 86 20.78 -19.50 -18.85
C ASN A 86 19.56 -18.80 -19.50
N GLU A 87 19.77 -17.85 -20.40
CA GLU A 87 18.69 -17.19 -21.15
C GLU A 87 18.09 -18.11 -22.23
N PHE A 88 18.87 -19.04 -22.72
CA PHE A 88 18.54 -19.90 -23.86
C PHE A 88 18.23 -21.35 -23.47
N GLN A 89 18.43 -21.72 -22.21
CA GLN A 89 18.17 -23.05 -21.69
C GLN A 89 16.87 -23.04 -20.87
N ASN A 90 15.94 -23.86 -21.32
CA ASN A 90 14.75 -24.19 -20.56
C ASN A 90 15.03 -25.53 -19.84
N PRO A 91 15.23 -25.53 -18.51
CA PRO A 91 15.51 -26.76 -17.79
C PRO A 91 14.33 -27.70 -17.82
N LYS A 92 14.61 -29.00 -17.72
CA LYS A 92 13.59 -30.05 -17.59
C LYS A 92 12.66 -29.71 -16.41
N THR A 93 11.35 -29.79 -16.64
CA THR A 93 10.32 -29.65 -15.60
C THR A 93 9.38 -30.84 -15.61
N VAL A 94 8.77 -31.09 -14.48
CA VAL A 94 7.80 -32.18 -14.29
C VAL A 94 6.51 -31.60 -13.73
N GLU A 95 5.39 -32.03 -14.29
CA GLU A 95 4.07 -31.79 -13.74
C GLU A 95 3.59 -33.07 -13.07
N ALA A 96 3.23 -33.00 -11.78
CA ALA A 96 2.89 -34.20 -11.04
C ALA A 96 1.77 -33.98 -10.02
N ARG A 97 1.24 -35.12 -9.58
CA ARG A 97 0.40 -35.25 -8.37
C ARG A 97 1.16 -36.10 -7.35
N HIS A 98 0.83 -35.91 -6.08
CA HIS A 98 1.32 -36.79 -5.03
C HIS A 98 0.24 -37.12 -3.99
N ILE A 99 0.46 -38.22 -3.30
CA ILE A 99 -0.24 -38.57 -2.06
C ILE A 99 0.83 -38.67 -0.98
N LEU A 100 0.63 -37.96 0.13
CA LEU A 100 1.52 -37.97 1.28
C LEU A 100 0.83 -38.63 2.48
N ILE A 101 1.48 -39.61 3.10
CA ILE A 101 1.20 -40.06 4.47
C ILE A 101 2.29 -39.49 5.34
N LYS A 102 1.94 -38.56 6.21
CA LYS A 102 2.88 -37.87 7.10
C LYS A 102 3.52 -38.82 8.07
N VAL A 103 4.79 -38.58 8.39
CA VAL A 103 5.53 -39.26 9.45
C VAL A 103 6.30 -38.19 10.20
N ASP A 104 6.11 -38.12 11.50
CA ASP A 104 6.86 -37.19 12.34
C ASP A 104 8.36 -37.53 12.33
N GLN A 105 9.22 -36.53 12.47
CA GLN A 105 10.66 -36.74 12.50
C GLN A 105 11.12 -37.62 13.69
N ASN A 106 10.35 -37.60 14.79
CA ASN A 106 10.60 -38.39 16.00
C ASN A 106 9.74 -39.65 16.05
N ALA A 107 9.09 -40.06 14.96
CA ALA A 107 8.24 -41.25 14.91
C ALA A 107 9.00 -42.54 15.20
N THR A 108 8.35 -43.42 15.93
CA THR A 108 8.91 -44.75 16.23
C THR A 108 9.02 -45.60 14.96
N PRO A 109 9.89 -46.60 14.94
CA PRO A 109 10.00 -47.54 13.81
C PRO A 109 8.65 -48.20 13.44
N GLU A 110 7.80 -48.44 14.43
CA GLU A 110 6.47 -49.01 14.22
C GLU A 110 5.52 -48.06 13.50
N GLU A 111 5.51 -46.77 13.88
CA GLU A 111 4.72 -45.73 13.21
C GLU A 111 5.18 -45.51 11.77
N VAL A 112 6.48 -45.50 11.52
CA VAL A 112 7.06 -45.43 10.17
C VAL A 112 6.62 -46.62 9.32
N ALA A 113 6.60 -47.84 9.89
CA ALA A 113 6.17 -49.06 9.20
C ALA A 113 4.66 -49.00 8.87
N LYS A 114 3.81 -48.58 9.81
CA LYS A 114 2.37 -48.44 9.59
C LYS A 114 2.08 -47.40 8.49
N ALA A 115 2.77 -46.25 8.49
CA ALA A 115 2.63 -45.25 7.44
C ALA A 115 3.04 -45.79 6.05
N LYS A 116 4.09 -46.63 6.01
CA LYS A 116 4.54 -47.31 4.80
C LYS A 116 3.48 -48.28 4.29
N GLU A 117 2.91 -49.10 5.15
CA GLU A 117 1.85 -50.07 4.80
C GLU A 117 0.61 -49.34 4.25
N ARG A 118 0.22 -48.22 4.87
CA ARG A 118 -0.88 -47.36 4.37
C ARG A 118 -0.63 -46.83 2.97
N ILE A 119 0.57 -46.29 2.70
CA ILE A 119 0.87 -45.72 1.38
C ILE A 119 0.97 -46.82 0.32
N GLU A 120 1.49 -48.05 0.68
CA GLU A 120 1.52 -49.22 -0.21
C GLU A 120 0.11 -49.69 -0.55
N THR A 121 -0.82 -49.69 0.40
CA THR A 121 -2.24 -50.00 0.16
C THR A 121 -2.87 -49.01 -0.82
N ILE A 122 -2.56 -47.71 -0.70
CA ILE A 122 -3.05 -46.69 -1.59
C ILE A 122 -2.43 -46.85 -2.99
N LEU A 123 -1.15 -47.15 -3.05
CA LEU A 123 -0.45 -47.44 -4.31
C LEU A 123 -1.12 -48.59 -5.06
N GLN A 124 -1.49 -49.68 -4.35
CA GLN A 124 -2.16 -50.80 -4.98
C GLN A 124 -3.50 -50.39 -5.60
N LYS A 125 -4.30 -49.59 -4.89
CA LYS A 125 -5.56 -49.04 -5.42
C LYS A 125 -5.32 -48.21 -6.69
N ALA A 126 -4.28 -47.38 -6.71
CA ALA A 126 -3.91 -46.58 -7.88
C ALA A 126 -3.48 -47.46 -9.07
N LYS A 127 -2.71 -48.52 -8.80
CA LYS A 127 -2.29 -49.53 -9.81
C LYS A 127 -3.48 -50.35 -10.33
N ASP A 128 -4.50 -50.59 -9.52
CA ASP A 128 -5.76 -51.25 -9.88
C ASP A 128 -6.70 -50.35 -10.68
N GLY A 129 -6.27 -49.11 -11.02
CA GLY A 129 -6.98 -48.19 -11.92
C GLY A 129 -7.94 -47.21 -11.24
N GLN A 130 -7.91 -47.11 -9.90
CA GLN A 130 -8.65 -46.06 -9.21
C GLN A 130 -8.05 -44.69 -9.53
N ASP A 131 -8.90 -43.65 -9.64
CA ASP A 131 -8.45 -42.32 -9.96
C ASP A 131 -7.52 -41.75 -8.90
N PHE A 132 -6.31 -41.38 -9.32
CA PHE A 132 -5.26 -40.89 -8.43
C PHE A 132 -5.63 -39.60 -7.71
N ALA A 133 -6.37 -38.70 -8.38
CA ALA A 133 -6.81 -37.45 -7.77
C ALA A 133 -7.85 -37.67 -6.67
N GLU A 134 -8.77 -38.64 -6.87
CA GLU A 134 -9.76 -39.01 -5.85
C GLU A 134 -9.08 -39.72 -4.67
N LEU A 135 -8.11 -40.59 -4.95
CA LEU A 135 -7.30 -41.22 -3.88
C LEU A 135 -6.52 -40.16 -3.07
N ALA A 136 -5.99 -39.13 -3.75
CA ALA A 136 -5.31 -38.02 -3.08
C ALA A 136 -6.26 -37.22 -2.19
N LYS A 137 -7.46 -36.87 -2.67
CA LYS A 137 -8.48 -36.19 -1.88
C LYS A 137 -8.92 -37.00 -0.66
N GLN A 138 -9.00 -38.33 -0.80
CA GLN A 138 -9.43 -39.20 0.28
C GLN A 138 -8.36 -39.42 1.32
N PHE A 139 -7.14 -39.76 0.88
CA PHE A 139 -6.10 -40.34 1.73
C PHE A 139 -4.89 -39.45 2.00
N SER A 140 -4.62 -38.43 1.14
CA SER A 140 -3.47 -37.58 1.33
C SER A 140 -3.59 -36.71 2.58
N GLU A 141 -2.47 -36.55 3.27
CA GLU A 141 -2.28 -35.66 4.43
C GLU A 141 -1.47 -34.42 4.08
N GLY A 142 -1.15 -34.26 2.78
CA GLY A 142 -0.41 -33.12 2.26
C GLY A 142 -1.30 -31.91 1.95
N PRO A 143 -0.69 -30.73 1.78
CA PRO A 143 -1.40 -29.47 1.54
C PRO A 143 -2.11 -29.42 0.19
N SER A 144 -1.73 -30.29 -0.76
CA SER A 144 -2.37 -30.40 -2.07
C SER A 144 -3.56 -31.36 -2.11
N LYS A 145 -3.96 -31.92 -0.97
CA LYS A 145 -5.07 -32.89 -0.84
C LYS A 145 -6.33 -32.46 -1.60
N ASP A 146 -6.85 -31.27 -1.31
CA ASP A 146 -8.11 -30.76 -1.87
C ASP A 146 -8.04 -30.52 -3.38
N LYS A 147 -6.81 -30.36 -3.91
CA LYS A 147 -6.53 -30.26 -5.35
C LYS A 147 -6.26 -31.63 -6.01
N GLY A 148 -6.61 -32.74 -5.34
CA GLY A 148 -6.31 -34.09 -5.82
C GLY A 148 -4.82 -34.37 -5.92
N GLY A 149 -4.04 -33.86 -4.99
CA GLY A 149 -2.59 -34.04 -4.92
C GLY A 149 -1.78 -33.22 -5.94
N TYR A 150 -2.41 -32.35 -6.74
CA TYR A 150 -1.75 -31.62 -7.82
C TYR A 150 -0.72 -30.60 -7.31
N LEU A 151 0.50 -30.66 -7.86
CA LEU A 151 1.64 -29.83 -7.47
C LEU A 151 1.99 -28.75 -8.50
N GLY A 152 1.34 -28.80 -9.69
CA GLY A 152 1.72 -27.97 -10.82
C GLY A 152 3.00 -28.44 -11.50
N THR A 153 3.55 -27.58 -12.35
CA THR A 153 4.84 -27.80 -13.02
C THR A 153 5.96 -27.25 -12.14
N PHE A 154 6.98 -28.02 -11.90
CA PHE A 154 8.11 -27.65 -11.04
C PHE A 154 9.47 -28.09 -11.61
N ARG A 155 10.51 -27.36 -11.22
CA ARG A 155 11.92 -27.69 -11.46
C ARG A 155 12.44 -28.62 -10.36
N ARG A 156 13.56 -29.30 -10.62
CA ARG A 156 14.16 -30.25 -9.68
C ARG A 156 14.45 -29.62 -8.31
N GLU A 157 14.89 -28.39 -8.29
CA GLU A 157 15.30 -27.65 -7.08
C GLU A 157 14.12 -27.21 -6.21
N ALA A 158 12.90 -27.23 -6.74
CA ALA A 158 11.70 -26.81 -6.02
C ALA A 158 11.19 -27.86 -5.03
N MET A 159 11.68 -29.12 -5.13
CA MET A 159 11.24 -30.23 -4.29
C MET A 159 12.41 -30.80 -3.51
N VAL A 160 12.11 -31.45 -2.38
CA VAL A 160 13.14 -32.19 -1.60
C VAL A 160 13.77 -33.29 -2.43
N LYS A 161 15.08 -33.49 -2.28
CA LYS A 161 15.90 -34.32 -3.15
C LYS A 161 15.35 -35.74 -3.43
N PRO A 162 14.90 -36.54 -2.43
CA PRO A 162 14.36 -37.86 -2.73
C PRO A 162 13.10 -37.85 -3.60
N PHE A 163 12.26 -36.82 -3.41
CA PHE A 163 11.04 -36.63 -4.21
C PHE A 163 11.37 -36.22 -5.64
N SER A 164 12.24 -35.22 -5.81
CA SER A 164 12.60 -34.70 -7.14
C SER A 164 13.39 -35.76 -7.93
N ASP A 165 14.35 -36.47 -7.31
CA ASP A 165 15.10 -37.52 -7.99
C ASP A 165 14.17 -38.60 -8.57
N LYS A 166 13.15 -38.98 -7.79
CA LYS A 166 12.17 -39.96 -8.29
C LYS A 166 11.30 -39.39 -9.38
N ALA A 167 10.67 -38.22 -9.16
CA ALA A 167 9.76 -37.58 -10.12
C ALA A 167 10.45 -37.34 -11.48
N PHE A 168 11.69 -36.85 -11.48
CA PHE A 168 12.45 -36.57 -12.69
C PHE A 168 13.03 -37.79 -13.41
N SER A 169 13.00 -38.96 -12.77
CA SER A 169 13.38 -40.24 -13.37
C SER A 169 12.22 -40.96 -14.05
N MET A 170 10.98 -40.46 -13.88
CA MET A 170 9.76 -41.10 -14.36
C MET A 170 9.28 -40.49 -15.68
N GLN A 171 8.47 -41.26 -16.40
CA GLN A 171 7.76 -40.80 -17.62
C GLN A 171 6.33 -40.32 -17.29
N ALA A 172 5.75 -39.57 -18.21
CA ALA A 172 4.35 -39.17 -18.08
C ALA A 172 3.42 -40.37 -17.98
N GLY A 173 2.47 -40.34 -17.05
CA GLY A 173 1.53 -41.41 -16.75
C GLY A 173 2.04 -42.41 -15.69
N GLU A 174 3.32 -42.43 -15.35
CA GLU A 174 3.87 -43.38 -14.36
C GLU A 174 3.49 -42.99 -12.93
N ILE A 175 3.30 -44.02 -12.09
CA ILE A 175 3.11 -43.91 -10.64
C ILE A 175 4.32 -44.50 -9.95
N SER A 176 4.92 -43.77 -9.02
CA SER A 176 6.11 -44.23 -8.30
C SER A 176 5.78 -45.29 -7.25
N ASP A 177 6.76 -46.10 -6.93
CA ASP A 177 6.80 -46.79 -5.62
C ASP A 177 6.92 -45.77 -4.48
N PRO A 178 6.64 -46.13 -3.21
CA PRO A 178 6.70 -45.23 -2.08
C PRO A 178 8.08 -44.59 -1.92
N VAL A 179 8.11 -43.27 -1.87
CA VAL A 179 9.32 -42.44 -1.70
C VAL A 179 9.32 -41.83 -0.31
N LYS A 180 10.38 -42.11 0.48
CA LYS A 180 10.54 -41.53 1.82
C LYS A 180 11.20 -40.16 1.75
N THR A 181 10.60 -39.17 2.40
CA THR A 181 11.19 -37.87 2.62
C THR A 181 11.14 -37.49 4.09
N GLN A 182 11.62 -36.31 4.44
CA GLN A 182 11.49 -35.75 5.80
C GLN A 182 10.04 -35.49 6.23
N PHE A 183 9.08 -35.45 5.30
CA PHE A 183 7.65 -35.21 5.58
C PHE A 183 6.85 -36.50 5.74
N GLY A 184 7.39 -37.65 5.34
CA GLY A 184 6.72 -38.92 5.36
C GLY A 184 6.92 -39.74 4.09
N TRP A 185 5.95 -40.60 3.77
CA TRP A 185 5.92 -41.43 2.59
C TRP A 185 5.06 -40.83 1.49
N HIS A 186 5.60 -40.76 0.29
CA HIS A 186 4.92 -40.25 -0.90
C HIS A 186 4.75 -41.31 -1.96
N ILE A 187 3.64 -41.30 -2.68
CA ILE A 187 3.54 -41.83 -4.04
C ILE A 187 3.32 -40.66 -5.01
N ILE A 188 3.99 -40.70 -6.13
CA ILE A 188 4.05 -39.62 -7.12
C ILE A 188 3.46 -40.13 -8.43
N LYS A 189 2.55 -39.41 -9.03
CA LYS A 189 2.09 -39.63 -10.40
C LYS A 189 2.58 -38.50 -11.25
N VAL A 190 3.39 -38.80 -12.26
CA VAL A 190 3.82 -37.78 -13.24
C VAL A 190 2.74 -37.62 -14.29
N GLU A 191 2.23 -36.39 -14.43
CA GLU A 191 1.21 -36.03 -15.45
C GLU A 191 1.88 -35.65 -16.77
N LYS A 192 2.97 -34.87 -16.71
CA LYS A 192 3.70 -34.41 -17.89
C LYS A 192 5.19 -34.23 -17.57
N VAL A 193 6.00 -34.53 -18.55
CA VAL A 193 7.44 -34.20 -18.54
C VAL A 193 7.71 -33.23 -19.67
N ASN A 194 8.23 -32.07 -19.35
CA ASN A 194 8.77 -31.13 -20.31
C ASN A 194 10.28 -31.30 -20.31
N GLU A 195 10.83 -31.88 -21.36
CA GLU A 195 12.26 -32.09 -21.46
C GLU A 195 13.02 -30.77 -21.54
N ALA A 196 14.27 -30.77 -21.12
CA ALA A 196 15.14 -29.61 -21.28
C ALA A 196 15.29 -29.28 -22.75
N THR A 197 15.14 -28.00 -23.08
CA THR A 197 15.37 -27.50 -24.43
C THR A 197 16.36 -26.36 -24.42
N THR A 198 17.16 -26.26 -25.45
CA THR A 198 18.03 -25.13 -25.68
C THR A 198 17.60 -24.44 -26.97
N THR A 199 17.28 -23.14 -26.88
CA THR A 199 17.01 -22.34 -28.07
C THR A 199 18.31 -22.29 -28.88
N SER A 200 18.25 -22.63 -30.16
CA SER A 200 19.45 -22.60 -31.01
C SER A 200 19.94 -21.17 -31.20
N LEU A 201 21.26 -20.98 -31.46
CA LEU A 201 21.79 -19.67 -31.81
C LEU A 201 21.06 -19.04 -32.99
N ALA A 202 20.65 -19.86 -33.99
CA ALA A 202 19.91 -19.38 -35.15
C ALA A 202 18.56 -18.77 -34.78
N ASP A 203 17.85 -19.39 -33.85
CA ASP A 203 16.57 -18.90 -33.36
C ASP A 203 16.75 -17.70 -32.40
N ALA A 204 17.75 -17.77 -31.51
CA ALA A 204 18.07 -16.72 -30.54
C ALA A 204 18.53 -15.40 -31.20
N LYS A 205 19.08 -15.46 -32.41
CA LYS A 205 19.54 -14.24 -33.14
C LYS A 205 18.46 -13.19 -33.27
N GLN A 206 17.19 -13.58 -33.42
CA GLN A 206 16.08 -12.64 -33.59
C GLN A 206 15.84 -11.80 -32.34
N ASP A 207 16.14 -12.34 -31.17
CA ASP A 207 15.96 -11.68 -29.88
C ASP A 207 17.25 -10.97 -29.41
N ILE A 208 18.41 -11.57 -29.67
CA ILE A 208 19.71 -11.03 -29.25
C ILE A 208 20.07 -9.75 -30.02
N ARG A 209 19.86 -9.75 -31.34
CA ARG A 209 20.24 -8.60 -32.20
C ARG A 209 19.57 -7.29 -31.79
N PRO A 210 18.21 -7.23 -31.59
CA PRO A 210 17.58 -6.00 -31.13
C PRO A 210 18.00 -5.64 -29.70
N LYS A 211 18.20 -6.62 -28.82
CA LYS A 211 18.67 -6.39 -27.45
C LYS A 211 20.01 -5.68 -27.42
N LEU A 212 20.99 -6.18 -28.16
CA LEU A 212 22.32 -5.56 -28.29
C LEU A 212 22.25 -4.18 -28.96
N ALA A 213 21.39 -4.05 -29.98
CA ALA A 213 21.17 -2.77 -30.64
C ALA A 213 20.59 -1.71 -29.72
N ASP A 214 19.59 -2.09 -28.90
CA ASP A 214 18.96 -1.18 -27.91
C ASP A 214 19.95 -0.77 -26.82
N GLU A 215 20.77 -1.70 -26.34
CA GLU A 215 21.82 -1.38 -25.35
C GLU A 215 22.84 -0.39 -25.90
N ARG A 216 23.32 -0.59 -27.12
CA ARG A 216 24.26 0.35 -27.76
C ARG A 216 23.63 1.70 -28.09
N ALA A 217 22.38 1.68 -28.51
CA ALA A 217 21.64 2.92 -28.78
C ALA A 217 21.54 3.82 -27.55
N LYS A 218 21.47 3.22 -26.34
CA LYS A 218 21.52 3.99 -25.07
C LYS A 218 22.86 4.72 -24.90
N TYR A 219 23.97 4.05 -25.19
CA TYR A 219 25.28 4.69 -25.13
C TYR A 219 25.39 5.83 -26.13
N ILE A 220 24.97 5.62 -27.39
CA ILE A 220 25.01 6.66 -28.43
C ILE A 220 24.09 7.84 -28.03
N ALA A 221 22.93 7.57 -27.45
CA ALA A 221 22.03 8.63 -26.97
C ALA A 221 22.65 9.42 -25.82
N TYR A 222 23.37 8.74 -24.91
CA TYR A 222 24.07 9.39 -23.82
C TYR A 222 25.23 10.24 -24.31
N ASP A 223 26.10 9.70 -25.22
CA ASP A 223 27.21 10.43 -25.83
C ASP A 223 26.73 11.69 -26.58
N ALA A 224 25.56 11.59 -27.25
CA ALA A 224 24.94 12.74 -27.88
C ALA A 224 24.49 13.80 -26.86
N ALA A 225 23.94 13.36 -25.72
CA ALA A 225 23.57 14.26 -24.61
C ALA A 225 24.84 14.89 -23.98
N GLU A 226 25.90 14.12 -23.79
CA GLU A 226 27.17 14.58 -23.23
C GLU A 226 27.81 15.66 -24.13
N SER A 227 27.79 15.49 -25.45
CA SER A 227 28.27 16.49 -26.39
C SER A 227 27.54 17.84 -26.25
N ILE A 228 26.23 17.82 -26.01
CA ILE A 228 25.45 19.04 -25.74
C ILE A 228 25.85 19.63 -24.39
N TYR A 229 25.92 18.80 -23.36
CA TYR A 229 26.27 19.25 -22.03
C TYR A 229 27.64 19.91 -21.96
N ASP A 230 28.63 19.37 -22.67
CA ASP A 230 29.97 19.95 -22.79
C ASP A 230 29.95 21.35 -23.44
N SER A 231 29.12 21.55 -24.46
CA SER A 231 28.96 22.86 -25.10
C SER A 231 28.34 23.87 -24.14
N LEU A 232 27.32 23.43 -23.37
CA LEU A 232 26.68 24.30 -22.35
C LEU A 232 27.65 24.65 -21.22
N PHE A 233 28.53 23.72 -20.84
CA PHE A 233 29.56 23.95 -19.83
C PHE A 233 30.60 24.98 -20.29
N GLN A 234 30.83 25.10 -21.62
CA GLN A 234 31.67 26.12 -22.22
C GLN A 234 31.01 27.49 -22.34
N GLY A 235 29.72 27.60 -21.99
CA GLY A 235 28.96 28.84 -21.95
C GLY A 235 28.01 29.05 -23.11
N ASP A 236 27.83 28.07 -23.97
CA ASP A 236 26.85 28.11 -25.04
C ASP A 236 25.41 28.01 -24.47
N GLN A 237 24.41 28.46 -25.22
CA GLN A 237 23.02 28.38 -24.83
C GLN A 237 22.34 27.14 -25.43
N LEU A 238 21.47 26.48 -24.66
CA LEU A 238 20.80 25.26 -25.09
C LEU A 238 20.07 25.42 -26.43
N GLU A 239 19.42 26.56 -26.65
CA GLU A 239 18.72 26.86 -27.90
C GLU A 239 19.70 26.92 -29.12
N ALA A 240 20.84 27.55 -28.94
CA ALA A 240 21.85 27.67 -30.01
C ALA A 240 22.45 26.30 -30.37
N VAL A 241 22.85 25.53 -29.35
CA VAL A 241 23.46 24.20 -29.55
C VAL A 241 22.43 23.23 -30.13
N ALA A 242 21.19 23.25 -29.66
CA ALA A 242 20.10 22.43 -30.20
C ALA A 242 19.84 22.75 -31.69
N ALA A 243 19.83 24.04 -32.06
CA ALA A 243 19.65 24.46 -33.45
C ALA A 243 20.82 24.02 -34.35
N GLU A 244 22.07 24.17 -33.91
CA GLU A 244 23.28 23.74 -34.64
C GLU A 244 23.27 22.24 -34.92
N GLN A 245 22.91 21.43 -33.89
CA GLN A 245 22.86 19.98 -34.00
C GLN A 245 21.50 19.44 -34.53
N LYS A 246 20.60 20.33 -34.95
CA LYS A 246 19.27 20.00 -35.51
C LYS A 246 18.41 19.14 -34.56
N LEU A 247 18.54 19.36 -33.25
CA LEU A 247 17.77 18.69 -32.26
C LEU A 247 16.41 19.40 -32.02
N THR A 248 15.41 18.62 -31.66
CA THR A 248 14.11 19.20 -31.36
C THR A 248 14.10 19.76 -29.94
N LEU A 249 14.06 21.09 -29.83
CA LEU A 249 13.87 21.77 -28.56
C LEU A 249 12.39 21.77 -28.20
N GLN A 250 12.04 21.20 -27.07
CA GLN A 250 10.68 21.15 -26.54
C GLN A 250 10.51 22.18 -25.42
N THR A 251 9.30 22.70 -25.26
CA THR A 251 8.99 23.68 -24.22
C THR A 251 7.69 23.27 -23.53
N THR A 252 7.69 23.25 -22.19
CA THR A 252 6.50 22.95 -21.40
C THR A 252 5.59 24.18 -21.31
N ASP A 253 4.32 23.99 -20.95
CA ASP A 253 3.54 25.02 -20.30
C ASP A 253 4.06 25.27 -18.88
N PHE A 254 3.51 26.30 -18.19
CA PHE A 254 3.80 26.47 -16.76
C PHE A 254 3.27 25.29 -15.96
N PHE A 255 4.10 24.75 -15.07
CA PHE A 255 3.74 23.68 -14.18
C PHE A 255 4.23 23.95 -12.76
N SER A 256 3.56 23.32 -11.78
CA SER A 256 3.98 23.32 -10.37
C SER A 256 4.54 21.96 -9.97
N ARG A 257 5.08 21.86 -8.76
CA ARG A 257 5.54 20.56 -8.20
C ARG A 257 4.39 19.55 -8.05
N GLN A 258 3.18 20.04 -7.75
CA GLN A 258 1.99 19.17 -7.55
C GLN A 258 1.34 18.79 -8.89
N ASN A 259 1.47 19.67 -9.90
CA ASN A 259 0.95 19.44 -11.24
C ASN A 259 2.10 19.49 -12.26
N PRO A 260 2.93 18.42 -12.32
CA PRO A 260 4.08 18.34 -13.24
C PRO A 260 3.61 18.25 -14.70
N PRO A 261 4.51 18.56 -15.67
CA PRO A 261 4.12 18.61 -17.07
C PRO A 261 3.75 17.23 -17.61
N GLU A 262 2.79 17.21 -18.53
CA GLU A 262 2.43 16.01 -19.27
C GLU A 262 3.46 15.73 -20.40
N GLY A 263 3.50 14.49 -20.89
CA GLY A 263 4.34 14.10 -22.03
C GLY A 263 5.79 13.75 -21.70
N VAL A 264 6.18 13.81 -20.43
CA VAL A 264 7.48 13.32 -19.95
C VAL A 264 7.31 12.08 -19.09
N ALA A 265 8.22 11.12 -19.23
CA ALA A 265 8.32 10.00 -18.30
C ALA A 265 8.76 10.52 -16.93
N LYS A 266 8.47 9.80 -15.85
CA LYS A 266 8.85 10.21 -14.48
C LYS A 266 8.59 11.71 -14.20
N LYS A 267 7.45 12.21 -14.61
CA LYS A 267 7.08 13.64 -14.56
C LYS A 267 7.30 14.30 -13.19
N THR A 268 7.14 13.59 -12.09
CA THR A 268 7.41 14.10 -10.73
C THR A 268 8.89 14.37 -10.52
N GLU A 269 9.76 13.50 -11.02
CA GLU A 269 11.21 13.65 -10.94
C GLU A 269 11.72 14.76 -11.86
N PHE A 270 11.15 14.86 -13.06
CA PHE A 270 11.38 15.98 -13.97
C PHE A 270 11.07 17.32 -13.29
N ALA A 271 9.90 17.44 -12.67
CA ALA A 271 9.53 18.65 -11.94
C ALA A 271 10.48 18.93 -10.76
N ARG A 272 10.89 17.90 -10.02
CA ARG A 272 11.86 18.06 -8.92
C ARG A 272 13.17 18.68 -9.43
N VAL A 273 13.75 18.12 -10.48
CA VAL A 273 14.99 18.63 -11.08
C VAL A 273 14.80 20.08 -11.54
N ALA A 274 13.74 20.35 -12.29
CA ALA A 274 13.45 21.68 -12.80
C ALA A 274 13.33 22.75 -11.70
N PHE A 275 12.71 22.43 -10.58
CA PHE A 275 12.54 23.35 -9.45
C PHE A 275 13.82 23.60 -8.64
N GLU A 276 14.84 22.75 -8.78
CA GLU A 276 16.15 22.91 -8.17
C GLU A 276 17.07 23.83 -8.98
N LEU A 277 16.80 23.96 -10.29
CA LEU A 277 17.60 24.82 -11.18
C LEU A 277 17.27 26.30 -10.97
N PRO A 278 18.26 27.20 -11.01
CA PRO A 278 18.04 28.62 -11.19
C PRO A 278 17.40 28.95 -12.56
N GLU A 279 16.79 30.13 -12.67
CA GLU A 279 16.30 30.60 -13.96
C GLU A 279 17.47 30.92 -14.91
N GLY A 280 17.38 30.44 -16.13
CA GLY A 280 18.43 30.59 -17.16
C GLY A 280 19.55 29.55 -17.06
N GLU A 281 19.51 28.61 -16.10
CA GLU A 281 20.50 27.55 -15.99
C GLU A 281 19.99 26.23 -16.54
N SER A 282 20.92 25.45 -17.11
CA SER A 282 20.68 24.10 -17.61
C SER A 282 21.01 23.03 -16.58
N SER A 283 20.30 21.92 -16.64
CA SER A 283 20.59 20.75 -15.79
C SER A 283 21.79 19.97 -16.29
N GLU A 284 22.37 19.15 -15.44
CA GLU A 284 23.13 17.99 -15.88
C GLU A 284 22.24 17.04 -16.69
N ILE A 285 22.86 16.03 -17.32
CA ILE A 285 22.12 14.99 -18.05
C ILE A 285 21.26 14.20 -17.08
N GLN A 286 19.96 14.12 -17.35
CA GLN A 286 18.97 13.42 -16.52
C GLN A 286 18.40 12.20 -17.27
N ASP A 287 18.36 11.05 -16.62
CA ASP A 287 17.68 9.85 -17.13
C ASP A 287 16.28 9.71 -16.53
N PHE A 288 15.26 9.97 -17.32
CA PHE A 288 13.87 9.77 -16.89
C PHE A 288 13.27 8.42 -17.35
N GLY A 289 14.10 7.51 -17.84
CA GLY A 289 13.72 6.12 -18.15
C GLY A 289 13.32 5.88 -19.60
N ASP A 290 12.91 6.91 -20.33
CA ASP A 290 12.58 6.85 -21.76
C ASP A 290 13.60 7.61 -22.64
N GLY A 291 14.69 8.09 -22.02
CA GLY A 291 15.77 8.79 -22.66
C GLY A 291 16.50 9.73 -21.70
N TYR A 292 17.53 10.36 -22.24
CA TYR A 292 18.33 11.35 -21.55
C TYR A 292 17.82 12.75 -21.87
N TYR A 293 17.84 13.62 -20.88
CA TYR A 293 17.28 14.97 -20.97
C TYR A 293 18.28 15.99 -20.46
N ILE A 294 18.30 17.16 -21.09
CA ILE A 294 18.92 18.38 -20.57
C ILE A 294 17.81 19.43 -20.52
N LEU A 295 17.57 19.97 -19.33
CA LEU A 295 16.52 20.93 -19.03
C LEU A 295 17.12 22.32 -18.82
N GLU A 296 16.39 23.36 -19.20
CA GLU A 296 16.70 24.76 -18.88
C GLU A 296 15.43 25.46 -18.39
N VAL A 297 15.50 26.12 -17.25
CA VAL A 297 14.39 26.90 -16.72
C VAL A 297 14.37 28.25 -17.38
N ILE A 298 13.35 28.52 -18.19
CA ILE A 298 13.23 29.77 -18.94
C ILE A 298 12.42 30.86 -18.26
N GLU A 299 11.53 30.49 -17.34
CA GLU A 299 10.71 31.45 -16.59
C GLU A 299 10.25 30.82 -15.26
N LYS A 300 10.37 31.58 -14.17
CA LYS A 300 9.84 31.23 -12.85
C LYS A 300 8.75 32.21 -12.42
N ARG A 301 7.64 31.67 -11.91
CA ARG A 301 6.57 32.44 -11.28
C ARG A 301 6.52 32.12 -9.80
N PRO A 302 6.82 33.08 -8.94
CA PRO A 302 6.71 32.86 -7.51
C PRO A 302 5.24 32.68 -7.10
N SER A 303 5.05 32.08 -5.93
CA SER A 303 3.73 32.08 -5.28
C SER A 303 3.26 33.53 -5.08
N GLN A 304 2.06 33.81 -5.50
CA GLN A 304 1.46 35.15 -5.36
C GLN A 304 -0.01 35.06 -4.99
N ILE A 305 -0.52 36.10 -4.35
CA ILE A 305 -1.94 36.23 -4.09
C ILE A 305 -2.61 36.52 -5.45
N PRO A 306 -3.58 35.69 -5.90
CA PRO A 306 -4.28 35.93 -7.17
C PRO A 306 -5.20 37.15 -7.07
N GLU A 307 -5.56 37.67 -8.21
CA GLU A 307 -6.63 38.69 -8.27
C GLU A 307 -7.95 38.05 -7.80
N PHE A 308 -8.69 38.78 -6.97
CA PHE A 308 -9.94 38.31 -6.36
C PHE A 308 -10.93 37.74 -7.39
N ASN A 309 -11.13 38.42 -8.51
CA ASN A 309 -12.03 38.00 -9.58
C ASN A 309 -11.70 36.60 -10.15
N THR A 310 -10.44 36.19 -10.11
CA THR A 310 -10.00 34.87 -10.61
C THR A 310 -10.34 33.72 -9.66
N VAL A 311 -10.54 34.02 -8.38
CA VAL A 311 -10.81 33.06 -7.32
C VAL A 311 -12.15 33.23 -6.62
N GLU A 312 -12.93 34.26 -7.02
CA GLU A 312 -14.19 34.61 -6.36
C GLU A 312 -15.15 33.46 -6.15
N GLN A 313 -15.31 32.59 -7.15
CA GLN A 313 -16.21 31.44 -7.04
C GLN A 313 -15.73 30.44 -5.98
N LYS A 314 -14.42 30.24 -5.89
CA LYS A 314 -13.81 29.35 -4.87
C LYS A 314 -13.97 29.97 -3.48
N VAL A 315 -13.66 31.27 -3.35
CA VAL A 315 -13.81 32.00 -2.09
C VAL A 315 -15.25 31.95 -1.60
N ARG A 316 -16.21 32.17 -2.49
CA ARG A 316 -17.66 32.09 -2.20
C ARG A 316 -18.06 30.69 -1.70
N ALA A 317 -17.58 29.65 -2.37
CA ALA A 317 -17.87 28.26 -1.97
C ALA A 317 -17.28 27.95 -0.59
N ASP A 318 -16.05 28.38 -0.33
CA ASP A 318 -15.37 28.17 0.95
C ASP A 318 -16.10 28.92 2.08
N LEU A 319 -16.50 30.18 1.87
CA LEU A 319 -17.27 30.96 2.84
C LEU A 319 -18.66 30.34 3.12
N ILE A 320 -19.36 29.87 2.10
CA ILE A 320 -20.64 29.18 2.28
C ILE A 320 -20.43 27.93 3.14
N LYS A 321 -19.41 27.15 2.85
CA LYS A 321 -19.08 25.93 3.59
C LYS A 321 -18.77 26.23 5.07
N GLU A 322 -18.03 27.31 5.32
CA GLU A 322 -17.72 27.74 6.68
C GLU A 322 -19.00 28.14 7.43
N LYS A 323 -19.83 29.03 6.83
CA LYS A 323 -21.12 29.42 7.42
C LYS A 323 -22.08 28.25 7.65
N GLN A 324 -22.09 27.26 6.74
CA GLN A 324 -22.83 26.01 6.94
C GLN A 324 -22.33 25.24 8.16
N GLY A 325 -21.01 25.18 8.34
CA GLY A 325 -20.40 24.56 9.51
C GLY A 325 -20.74 25.30 10.81
N GLU A 326 -20.66 26.62 10.81
CA GLU A 326 -21.02 27.47 11.96
C GLU A 326 -22.52 27.32 12.33
N LYS A 327 -23.38 27.34 11.30
CA LYS A 327 -24.81 27.15 11.51
C LYS A 327 -25.11 25.74 12.05
N ALA A 328 -24.46 24.71 11.54
CA ALA A 328 -24.61 23.35 12.05
C ALA A 328 -24.16 23.25 13.51
N LYS A 329 -23.07 23.93 13.89
CA LYS A 329 -22.58 24.00 15.26
C LYS A 329 -23.58 24.71 16.17
N SER A 330 -24.01 25.91 15.77
CA SER A 330 -24.97 26.71 16.56
C SER A 330 -26.29 25.96 16.77
N ASP A 331 -26.81 25.31 15.74
CA ASP A 331 -28.05 24.55 15.88
C ASP A 331 -27.84 23.28 16.74
N ALA A 332 -26.67 22.64 16.69
CA ALA A 332 -26.32 21.53 17.57
C ALA A 332 -26.26 21.96 19.04
N GLU A 333 -25.66 23.13 19.32
CA GLU A 333 -25.63 23.71 20.66
C GLU A 333 -27.06 24.05 21.17
N ALA A 334 -27.90 24.57 20.28
CA ALA A 334 -29.30 24.85 20.60
C ALA A 334 -30.09 23.56 20.90
N VAL A 335 -29.86 22.49 20.13
CA VAL A 335 -30.44 21.16 20.37
C VAL A 335 -29.99 20.61 21.72
N LEU A 336 -28.71 20.68 22.04
CA LEU A 336 -28.16 20.23 23.32
C LEU A 336 -28.76 21.01 24.49
N SER A 337 -28.89 22.33 24.36
CA SER A 337 -29.51 23.19 25.35
C SER A 337 -30.98 22.78 25.59
N ALA A 338 -31.76 22.64 24.53
CA ALA A 338 -33.14 22.25 24.64
C ALA A 338 -33.34 20.88 25.30
N LEU A 339 -32.48 19.90 25.01
CA LEU A 339 -32.46 18.59 25.68
C LEU A 339 -32.13 18.73 27.17
N LYS A 340 -31.18 19.59 27.54
CA LYS A 340 -30.85 19.88 28.96
C LYS A 340 -31.99 20.56 29.70
N ASP A 341 -32.76 21.38 28.99
CA ASP A 341 -33.97 22.04 29.50
C ASP A 341 -35.18 21.08 29.58
N GLY A 342 -35.04 19.83 29.17
CA GLY A 342 -36.03 18.78 29.31
C GLY A 342 -36.90 18.55 28.07
N ALA A 343 -36.58 19.11 26.92
CA ALA A 343 -37.30 18.81 25.69
C ALA A 343 -37.11 17.35 25.30
N SER A 344 -38.18 16.72 24.82
CA SER A 344 -38.12 15.35 24.31
C SER A 344 -37.46 15.30 22.93
N ARG A 345 -36.95 14.12 22.54
CA ARG A 345 -36.37 13.91 21.20
C ARG A 345 -37.38 14.14 20.07
N GLU A 346 -38.66 13.86 20.31
CA GLU A 346 -39.73 14.12 19.35
C GLU A 346 -39.98 15.62 19.17
N GLU A 347 -39.87 16.40 20.24
CA GLU A 347 -39.98 17.86 20.18
C GLU A 347 -38.80 18.48 19.43
N ILE A 348 -37.57 18.04 19.71
CA ILE A 348 -36.36 18.40 18.97
C ILE A 348 -36.51 18.05 17.50
N GLY A 349 -36.96 16.82 17.20
CA GLY A 349 -37.18 16.38 15.83
C GLY A 349 -38.11 17.28 15.04
N ARG A 350 -39.19 17.75 15.67
CA ARG A 350 -40.18 18.69 15.06
C ARG A 350 -39.65 20.11 14.96
N GLN A 351 -38.96 20.59 16.00
CA GLN A 351 -38.50 21.98 16.08
C GLN A 351 -37.33 22.27 15.11
N PHE A 352 -36.38 21.32 14.99
CA PHE A 352 -35.18 21.49 14.20
C PHE A 352 -35.20 20.68 12.89
N ASP A 353 -36.32 20.02 12.58
CA ASP A 353 -36.43 19.12 11.43
C ASP A 353 -35.29 18.07 11.42
N LEU A 354 -35.11 17.39 12.53
CA LEU A 354 -34.07 16.39 12.76
C LEU A 354 -34.67 15.02 13.06
N LYS A 355 -33.92 13.99 12.69
CA LYS A 355 -34.27 12.61 13.04
C LYS A 355 -33.32 12.10 14.11
N SER A 356 -33.88 11.69 15.25
CA SER A 356 -33.14 10.95 16.28
C SER A 356 -32.77 9.57 15.75
N GLN A 357 -31.52 9.17 15.95
CA GLN A 357 -30.98 7.86 15.58
C GLN A 357 -30.39 7.19 16.83
N SER A 358 -30.28 5.86 16.83
CA SER A 358 -29.55 5.11 17.84
C SER A 358 -28.27 4.53 17.24
N THR A 359 -27.22 4.47 18.04
CA THR A 359 -25.99 3.78 17.63
C THR A 359 -26.12 2.25 17.77
N GLY A 360 -27.06 1.76 18.58
CA GLY A 360 -26.96 0.41 19.11
C GLY A 360 -25.71 0.26 19.98
N PHE A 361 -25.55 -0.94 20.56
CA PHE A 361 -24.40 -1.21 21.44
C PHE A 361 -23.07 -1.25 20.74
N PHE A 362 -22.08 -0.54 21.30
CA PHE A 362 -20.69 -0.56 20.84
C PHE A 362 -19.71 -0.54 22.02
N LYS A 363 -18.50 -1.07 21.83
CA LYS A 363 -17.40 -1.00 22.81
C LYS A 363 -16.53 0.23 22.57
N ARG A 364 -15.69 0.59 23.55
CA ARG A 364 -14.82 1.81 23.52
C ARG A 364 -13.96 1.94 22.29
N ASN A 365 -13.46 0.84 21.78
CA ASN A 365 -12.49 0.83 20.67
C ASN A 365 -13.11 0.41 19.34
N ASP A 366 -14.41 0.16 19.31
CA ASP A 366 -15.12 -0.22 18.10
C ASP A 366 -15.59 1.00 17.33
N ALA A 367 -15.84 0.83 16.04
CA ALA A 367 -16.59 1.80 15.28
C ALA A 367 -18.02 1.85 15.79
N MET A 368 -18.50 3.04 16.12
CA MET A 368 -19.89 3.23 16.51
C MET A 368 -20.77 3.02 15.27
N PRO A 369 -21.79 2.14 15.32
CA PRO A 369 -22.76 2.03 14.23
C PRO A 369 -23.33 3.41 13.86
N GLU A 370 -23.57 3.67 12.58
CA GLU A 370 -24.09 4.92 11.99
C GLU A 370 -23.15 6.16 12.09
N ILE A 371 -22.29 6.24 13.11
CA ILE A 371 -21.35 7.35 13.33
C ILE A 371 -19.97 7.03 12.75
N GLY A 372 -19.41 5.87 13.03
CA GLY A 372 -18.07 5.46 12.62
C GLY A 372 -17.03 5.64 13.74
N TYR A 373 -15.77 5.82 13.35
CA TYR A 373 -14.65 6.05 14.28
C TYR A 373 -14.52 7.54 14.60
N GLU A 374 -15.14 7.97 15.71
CA GLU A 374 -15.05 9.34 16.25
C GLU A 374 -14.63 9.24 17.73
N ARG A 375 -13.33 9.43 17.98
CA ARG A 375 -12.72 9.18 19.30
C ARG A 375 -13.31 10.00 20.43
N ASP A 376 -13.61 11.27 20.17
CA ASP A 376 -14.12 12.18 21.20
C ASP A 376 -15.56 11.81 21.55
N ILE A 377 -16.37 11.40 20.57
CA ILE A 377 -17.73 10.90 20.82
C ILE A 377 -17.67 9.58 21.59
N SER A 378 -16.79 8.64 21.20
CA SER A 378 -16.63 7.38 21.90
C SER A 378 -16.20 7.59 23.35
N ARG A 379 -15.23 8.48 23.61
CA ARG A 379 -14.80 8.81 24.97
C ARG A 379 -15.95 9.36 25.81
N ALA A 380 -16.64 10.37 25.30
CA ALA A 380 -17.76 10.99 25.98
C ALA A 380 -18.91 9.99 26.25
N ALA A 381 -19.19 9.08 25.31
CA ALA A 381 -20.23 8.06 25.47
C ALA A 381 -20.09 7.22 26.75
N PHE A 382 -18.83 6.88 27.08
CA PHE A 382 -18.51 6.07 28.27
C PHE A 382 -18.31 6.89 29.57
N GLU A 383 -18.44 8.20 29.49
CA GLU A 383 -18.51 9.10 30.66
C GLU A 383 -20.00 9.43 31.04
N LEU A 384 -20.92 9.15 30.13
CA LEU A 384 -22.34 9.31 30.36
C LEU A 384 -22.95 8.11 31.13
N SER A 385 -24.07 8.33 31.77
CA SER A 385 -24.79 7.33 32.58
C SER A 385 -26.27 7.70 32.73
N ASP A 386 -27.08 6.85 33.35
CA ASP A 386 -28.47 7.15 33.68
C ASP A 386 -28.65 8.41 34.53
N GLN A 387 -27.64 8.75 35.34
CA GLN A 387 -27.66 9.95 36.18
C GLN A 387 -27.19 11.22 35.45
N ASN A 388 -26.38 11.03 34.38
CA ASN A 388 -25.85 12.12 33.56
C ASN A 388 -25.94 11.71 32.08
N LYS A 389 -27.11 11.93 31.49
CA LYS A 389 -27.43 11.43 30.14
C LYS A 389 -26.88 12.30 29.01
N LEU A 390 -26.57 13.54 29.28
CA LEU A 390 -26.18 14.51 28.26
C LEU A 390 -24.77 15.04 28.51
N PRO A 391 -23.94 15.20 27.46
CA PRO A 391 -22.61 15.77 27.57
C PRO A 391 -22.66 17.28 27.84
N ASN A 392 -21.51 17.87 28.17
CA ASN A 392 -21.40 19.31 28.36
C ASN A 392 -21.36 20.09 27.05
N GLU A 393 -20.89 19.49 25.97
CA GLU A 393 -20.66 20.11 24.67
C GLU A 393 -21.11 19.20 23.52
N VAL A 394 -21.19 19.78 22.33
CA VAL A 394 -21.48 19.07 21.07
C VAL A 394 -20.16 18.58 20.45
N PHE A 395 -20.22 17.51 19.67
CA PHE A 395 -19.02 16.90 19.08
C PHE A 395 -18.96 17.14 17.58
N LYS A 396 -17.80 17.60 17.12
CA LYS A 396 -17.52 17.68 15.68
C LYS A 396 -16.98 16.35 15.18
N GLY A 397 -17.68 15.72 14.25
CA GLY A 397 -17.21 14.52 13.55
C GLY A 397 -17.10 14.77 12.04
N ARG A 398 -16.80 13.73 11.27
CA ARG A 398 -16.58 13.81 9.82
C ARG A 398 -17.80 14.28 9.03
N LYS A 399 -19.00 13.89 9.46
CA LYS A 399 -20.25 14.22 8.75
C LYS A 399 -20.90 15.53 9.21
N GLY A 400 -20.46 16.12 10.32
CA GLY A 400 -21.03 17.32 10.90
C GLY A 400 -20.93 17.33 12.42
N TYR A 401 -21.89 17.98 13.07
CA TYR A 401 -21.95 18.06 14.53
C TYR A 401 -22.94 17.04 15.09
N TYR A 402 -22.54 16.39 16.15
CA TYR A 402 -23.31 15.36 16.85
C TYR A 402 -23.74 15.85 18.24
N VAL A 403 -25.01 15.67 18.53
CA VAL A 403 -25.56 15.78 19.87
C VAL A 403 -25.92 14.38 20.33
N ILE A 404 -25.27 13.90 21.38
CA ILE A 404 -25.43 12.55 21.88
C ILE A 404 -26.21 12.55 23.20
N GLU A 405 -26.95 11.50 23.44
CA GLU A 405 -27.67 11.24 24.68
C GLU A 405 -27.47 9.78 25.06
N PHE A 406 -27.11 9.51 26.29
CA PHE A 406 -27.03 8.16 26.83
C PHE A 406 -28.38 7.46 26.77
N ALA A 407 -28.45 6.29 26.18
CA ALA A 407 -29.65 5.47 26.14
C ALA A 407 -29.58 4.34 27.16
N GLN A 408 -28.53 3.54 27.12
CA GLN A 408 -28.34 2.41 28.02
C GLN A 408 -26.90 1.89 28.01
N GLU A 409 -26.53 1.17 29.04
CA GLU A 409 -25.26 0.48 29.18
C GLU A 409 -25.51 -1.02 29.36
N LYS A 410 -24.56 -1.84 28.86
CA LYS A 410 -24.57 -3.28 29.04
C LYS A 410 -23.24 -3.73 29.60
N GLU A 411 -23.24 -4.30 30.78
CA GLU A 411 -22.07 -4.93 31.35
C GLU A 411 -21.69 -6.23 30.59
N PRO A 412 -20.40 -6.55 30.48
CA PRO A 412 -19.96 -7.79 29.85
C PRO A 412 -20.36 -9.01 30.73
N ALA A 413 -20.60 -10.14 30.07
CA ALA A 413 -20.90 -11.40 30.77
C ALA A 413 -19.64 -11.92 31.47
N MET A 414 -19.72 -12.15 32.76
CA MET A 414 -18.55 -12.61 33.56
C MET A 414 -18.03 -14.00 33.16
N GLU A 415 -18.84 -14.82 32.50
CA GLU A 415 -18.45 -16.11 31.95
C GLU A 415 -17.41 -15.97 30.81
N GLU A 416 -17.35 -14.82 30.12
CA GLU A 416 -16.35 -14.52 29.11
C GLU A 416 -15.03 -14.13 29.78
N PHE A 417 -15.07 -13.49 30.95
CA PHE A 417 -13.86 -13.15 31.71
C PHE A 417 -13.00 -14.38 32.02
N ASP A 418 -13.64 -15.48 32.47
CA ASP A 418 -12.91 -16.68 32.83
C ASP A 418 -12.12 -17.30 31.64
N LYS A 419 -12.62 -17.07 30.41
CA LYS A 419 -11.96 -17.53 29.18
C LYS A 419 -10.75 -16.65 28.80
N GLU A 420 -10.85 -15.35 29.03
CA GLU A 420 -9.86 -14.35 28.62
C GLU A 420 -8.86 -14.00 29.75
N LYS A 421 -9.11 -14.43 30.96
CA LYS A 421 -8.39 -14.05 32.17
C LYS A 421 -6.86 -14.24 32.03
N ALA A 422 -6.42 -15.37 31.47
CA ALA A 422 -5.00 -15.66 31.32
C ALA A 422 -4.31 -14.69 30.35
N ASP A 423 -4.94 -14.38 29.22
CA ASP A 423 -4.42 -13.47 28.21
C ASP A 423 -4.39 -12.03 28.72
N ILE A 424 -5.42 -11.62 29.48
CA ILE A 424 -5.47 -10.30 30.09
C ILE A 424 -4.35 -10.14 31.12
N HIS A 425 -4.11 -11.14 31.95
CA HIS A 425 -3.00 -11.14 32.89
C HIS A 425 -1.65 -11.00 32.22
N GLU A 426 -1.42 -11.74 31.15
CA GLU A 426 -0.16 -11.67 30.38
C GLU A 426 0.03 -10.26 29.79
N ARG A 427 -1.00 -9.69 29.17
CA ARG A 427 -0.95 -8.31 28.62
C ARG A 427 -0.67 -7.27 29.69
N LEU A 428 -1.36 -7.32 30.81
CA LEU A 428 -1.15 -6.37 31.91
C LEU A 428 0.25 -6.51 32.50
N LEU A 429 0.79 -7.72 32.60
CA LEU A 429 2.14 -7.98 33.05
C LEU A 429 3.18 -7.43 32.09
N GLN A 430 3.01 -7.63 30.78
CA GLN A 430 3.87 -7.07 29.76
C GLN A 430 3.85 -5.55 29.78
N GLN A 431 2.65 -4.94 29.89
CA GLN A 431 2.50 -3.49 29.99
C GLN A 431 3.19 -2.92 31.23
N LYS A 432 3.04 -3.57 32.39
CA LYS A 432 3.75 -3.16 33.62
C LYS A 432 5.26 -3.28 33.50
N ARG A 433 5.75 -4.34 32.88
CA ARG A 433 7.18 -4.52 32.61
C ARG A 433 7.72 -3.41 31.71
N PHE A 434 6.99 -3.11 30.65
CA PHE A 434 7.36 -2.03 29.73
C PHE A 434 7.37 -0.67 30.43
N ASN A 435 6.31 -0.31 31.13
CA ASN A 435 6.24 0.96 31.86
C ASN A 435 7.32 1.08 32.93
N THR A 436 7.64 -0.02 33.63
CA THR A 436 8.69 -0.05 34.62
C THR A 436 10.08 0.14 33.97
N PHE A 437 10.29 -0.49 32.83
CA PHE A 437 11.52 -0.35 32.06
C PHE A 437 11.69 1.09 31.52
N GLU A 438 10.65 1.68 30.97
CA GLU A 438 10.66 3.08 30.51
C GLU A 438 10.92 4.05 31.66
N ALA A 439 10.25 3.88 32.80
CA ALA A 439 10.46 4.69 33.96
C ALA A 439 11.92 4.57 34.53
N TRP A 440 12.46 3.35 34.50
CA TRP A 440 13.84 3.10 34.86
C TRP A 440 14.84 3.74 33.88
N LEU A 441 14.57 3.60 32.57
CA LEU A 441 15.38 4.21 31.50
C LEU A 441 15.38 5.73 31.59
N GLU A 442 14.23 6.35 31.85
CA GLU A 442 14.11 7.79 32.08
C GLU A 442 14.90 8.26 33.32
N GLN A 443 14.89 7.46 34.39
CA GLN A 443 15.73 7.76 35.56
C GLN A 443 17.23 7.67 35.26
N ILE A 444 17.63 6.68 34.44
CA ILE A 444 19.04 6.56 34.02
C ILE A 444 19.43 7.75 33.13
N LYS A 445 18.62 8.08 32.13
CA LYS A 445 18.86 9.24 31.24
C LYS A 445 19.04 10.54 32.04
N LYS A 446 18.22 10.75 33.08
CA LYS A 446 18.32 11.93 33.95
C LYS A 446 19.58 11.96 34.82
N ARG A 447 20.18 10.80 35.09
CA ARG A 447 21.40 10.67 35.97
C ARG A 447 22.71 10.50 35.19
N SER A 448 22.61 10.28 33.87
CA SER A 448 23.76 10.03 33.00
C SER A 448 23.98 11.21 32.07
N GLU A 449 25.25 11.54 31.85
CA GLU A 449 25.66 12.46 30.80
C GLU A 449 25.64 11.66 29.47
N ILE A 450 24.68 11.97 28.61
CA ILE A 450 24.54 11.28 27.33
C ILE A 450 25.34 12.07 26.29
N VAL A 451 26.48 11.53 25.88
CA VAL A 451 27.27 12.06 24.77
C VAL A 451 26.86 11.32 23.50
N VAL A 452 26.22 12.02 22.55
CA VAL A 452 25.92 11.47 21.25
C VAL A 452 27.08 11.78 20.30
N GLU A 453 27.88 10.78 19.97
CA GLU A 453 28.88 10.91 18.92
C GLU A 453 28.18 11.02 17.55
N LYS A 454 28.30 12.19 16.92
CA LYS A 454 27.59 12.52 15.65
C LYS A 454 28.01 11.68 14.44
N ASP A 455 29.12 10.96 14.53
CA ASP A 455 29.65 10.19 13.39
C ASP A 455 29.04 8.77 13.24
N PHE A 456 28.29 8.28 14.23
CA PHE A 456 27.67 6.95 14.17
C PHE A 456 26.41 6.88 13.27
N LEU A 457 25.87 8.02 12.86
CA LEU A 457 24.67 8.11 12.01
C LEU A 457 24.97 8.36 10.52
N LYS A 458 26.25 8.28 10.12
CA LYS A 458 26.70 8.50 8.73
C LYS A 458 27.26 7.25 8.04
N SER A 459 27.08 6.07 8.62
CA SER A 459 27.48 4.80 7.98
C SER A 459 26.29 4.06 7.36
#